data_e5fb2aa87f53acae1f582b94f6dde938
#
_entry.id   e5fb2aa87f53acae1f582b94f6dde938
#
_cell.length_a   1.000
_cell.length_b   1.000
_cell.length_c   1.000
_cell.angle_alpha   90.00
_cell.angle_beta   90.00
_cell.angle_gamma   90.00
#
_symmetry.space_group_name_H-M   'P 1'
#
loop_
_entity.id
_entity.type
_entity.pdbx_description
1 polymer ?
#
loop_
_entity_poly.entity_id
_entity_poly.type
_entity_poly.pdbx_seq_one_letter_code
_entity_poly.pdbx_strand_id
1 'polypeptide(L)'
;NRVFSTALCSPTRAALITGRNHHSAGFGVISEQSTGFPGYNSIIGKDKATIGRMLLDNGYSTSWFGKNHNTPAFAASQVGPFDQWPSGMGFEYFYGFVGGDANQWEPNLFRNTTQIYPFLGKPPGTWNLVTAMADDAIDYMTRIHQTDPSKPIFIKYAPGATHAPHHPTKEWVDKISAMKLFDGGYEKLRETIFANQRKLGLVPKDAKLTPWPNSVLKP
;
A
#
# COMPACT_ATOMS: atom_id res chain seq x y z
N ASN A 1 18.76 -11.22 -4.22
CA ASN A 1 18.70 -9.90 -3.58
C ASN A 1 18.30 -8.76 -4.52
N ARG A 2 17.72 -9.07 -5.70
CA ARG A 2 17.25 -8.07 -6.66
C ARG A 2 15.76 -8.24 -6.85
N VAL A 3 14.98 -7.29 -6.35
CA VAL A 3 13.53 -7.22 -6.53
C VAL A 3 13.23 -5.91 -7.25
N PHE A 4 12.50 -6.00 -8.34
CA PHE A 4 12.13 -4.84 -9.16
C PHE A 4 10.61 -4.68 -9.14
N SER A 5 10.15 -3.45 -9.06
CA SER A 5 8.75 -3.06 -9.20
C SER A 5 8.62 -2.04 -10.33
N THR A 6 7.40 -1.71 -10.71
CA THR A 6 7.19 -0.56 -11.61
C THR A 6 7.47 0.74 -10.85
N ALA A 7 7.64 1.83 -11.55
CA ALA A 7 7.92 3.14 -10.93
C ALA A 7 6.69 3.77 -10.24
N LEU A 8 5.50 3.18 -10.39
CA LEU A 8 4.22 3.72 -9.91
C LEU A 8 3.46 2.74 -9.03
N CYS A 9 2.66 3.28 -8.10
CA CYS A 9 1.95 2.50 -7.07
C CYS A 9 0.85 1.60 -7.65
N SER A 10 -0.14 2.11 -8.36
CA SER A 10 -1.25 1.28 -8.87
C SER A 10 -0.80 0.21 -9.87
N PRO A 11 0.14 0.46 -10.81
CA PRO A 11 0.72 -0.59 -11.64
C PRO A 11 1.43 -1.69 -10.86
N THR A 12 2.28 -1.32 -9.90
CA THR A 12 2.97 -2.29 -9.04
C THR A 12 1.97 -3.13 -8.22
N ARG A 13 0.92 -2.50 -7.69
CA ARG A 13 -0.11 -3.19 -6.89
C ARG A 13 -0.91 -4.17 -7.73
N ALA A 14 -1.32 -3.79 -8.93
CA ALA A 14 -1.99 -4.68 -9.86
C ALA A 14 -1.12 -5.88 -10.24
N ALA A 15 0.15 -5.65 -10.57
CA ALA A 15 1.10 -6.72 -10.86
C ALA A 15 1.29 -7.66 -9.66
N LEU A 16 1.40 -7.11 -8.44
CA LEU A 16 1.59 -7.89 -7.21
C LEU A 16 0.41 -8.82 -6.93
N ILE A 17 -0.82 -8.34 -7.04
CA ILE A 17 -2.01 -9.15 -6.69
C ILE A 17 -2.42 -10.13 -7.78
N THR A 18 -2.01 -9.90 -9.04
CA THR A 18 -2.38 -10.76 -10.18
C THR A 18 -1.26 -11.70 -10.63
N GLY A 19 -0.02 -11.45 -10.20
CA GLY A 19 1.16 -12.15 -10.72
C GLY A 19 1.40 -11.92 -12.22
N ARG A 20 0.83 -10.86 -12.80
CA ARG A 20 0.92 -10.51 -14.22
C ARG A 20 1.69 -9.22 -14.43
N ASN A 21 2.24 -9.05 -15.63
CA ASN A 21 2.75 -7.74 -16.04
C ASN A 21 1.65 -6.69 -15.90
N HIS A 22 1.97 -5.50 -15.44
CA HIS A 22 0.99 -4.46 -15.13
C HIS A 22 0.18 -4.01 -16.36
N HIS A 23 0.76 -4.00 -17.57
CA HIS A 23 0.01 -3.74 -18.82
C HIS A 23 -1.03 -4.84 -19.07
N SER A 24 -0.66 -6.11 -18.86
CA SER A 24 -1.60 -7.23 -18.96
C SER A 24 -2.70 -7.17 -17.92
N ALA A 25 -2.43 -6.55 -16.76
CA ALA A 25 -3.40 -6.33 -15.70
C ALA A 25 -4.26 -5.06 -15.90
N GLY A 26 -4.10 -4.33 -17.00
CA GLY A 26 -4.85 -3.10 -17.28
C GLY A 26 -4.23 -1.82 -16.68
N PHE A 27 -3.05 -1.90 -16.08
CA PHE A 27 -2.39 -0.81 -15.35
C PHE A 27 -1.07 -0.39 -16.00
N GLY A 28 -1.09 -0.12 -17.29
CA GLY A 28 0.05 0.44 -18.02
C GLY A 28 0.43 1.84 -17.55
N VAL A 29 -0.47 2.52 -16.86
CA VAL A 29 -0.31 3.86 -16.29
C VAL A 29 -0.94 3.90 -14.89
N ILE A 30 -0.68 4.95 -14.11
CA ILE A 30 -1.32 5.16 -12.81
C ILE A 30 -2.84 5.35 -12.98
N SER A 31 -3.64 4.88 -12.03
CA SER A 31 -5.12 4.84 -12.12
C SER A 31 -5.75 6.17 -12.50
N GLU A 32 -5.21 7.27 -11.99
CA GLU A 32 -5.72 8.63 -12.22
C GLU A 32 -5.49 9.14 -13.66
N GLN A 33 -4.63 8.46 -14.40
CA GLN A 33 -4.33 8.76 -15.82
C GLN A 33 -4.84 7.66 -16.74
N SER A 34 -5.77 6.83 -16.29
CA SER A 34 -6.34 5.75 -17.09
C SER A 34 -6.99 6.26 -18.38
N THR A 35 -6.95 5.44 -19.41
CA THR A 35 -7.51 5.74 -20.72
C THR A 35 -8.45 4.63 -21.15
N GLY A 36 -9.16 4.81 -22.29
CA GLY A 36 -9.99 3.76 -22.87
C GLY A 36 -9.23 2.65 -23.62
N PHE A 37 -7.90 2.74 -23.71
CA PHE A 37 -7.11 1.76 -24.46
C PHE A 37 -6.87 0.47 -23.67
N PRO A 38 -6.85 -0.71 -24.30
CA PRO A 38 -6.47 -1.97 -23.67
C PRO A 38 -5.11 -1.87 -22.98
N GLY A 39 -5.02 -2.40 -21.76
CA GLY A 39 -3.82 -2.34 -20.94
C GLY A 39 -3.61 -1.03 -20.17
N TYR A 40 -4.43 0.01 -20.39
CA TYR A 40 -4.33 1.33 -19.77
C TYR A 40 -5.63 1.80 -19.11
N ASN A 41 -6.62 0.92 -19.00
CA ASN A 41 -7.97 1.26 -18.54
C ASN A 41 -8.16 1.15 -17.03
N SER A 42 -7.13 0.75 -16.30
CA SER A 42 -7.14 0.55 -14.83
C SER A 42 -8.23 -0.42 -14.34
N ILE A 43 -8.53 -1.44 -15.14
CA ILE A 43 -9.50 -2.50 -14.81
C ILE A 43 -8.77 -3.83 -14.83
N ILE A 44 -8.81 -4.56 -13.71
CA ILE A 44 -8.36 -5.95 -13.65
C ILE A 44 -9.48 -6.82 -14.23
N GLY A 45 -9.24 -7.35 -15.43
CA GLY A 45 -10.24 -8.17 -16.13
C GLY A 45 -10.54 -9.46 -15.39
N LYS A 46 -11.77 -9.98 -15.57
CA LYS A 46 -12.24 -11.24 -14.95
C LYS A 46 -11.47 -12.48 -15.40
N ASP A 47 -10.69 -12.38 -16.45
CA ASP A 47 -9.75 -13.39 -16.96
C ASP A 47 -8.46 -13.48 -16.13
N LYS A 48 -8.33 -12.65 -15.10
CA LYS A 48 -7.14 -12.56 -14.25
C LYS A 48 -7.51 -12.81 -12.79
N ALA A 49 -7.12 -13.98 -12.28
CA ALA A 49 -7.27 -14.29 -10.87
C ALA A 49 -6.30 -13.44 -10.04
N THR A 50 -6.79 -12.97 -8.90
CA THR A 50 -5.94 -12.34 -7.88
C THR A 50 -5.45 -13.39 -6.88
N ILE A 51 -4.36 -13.10 -6.18
CA ILE A 51 -3.88 -13.96 -5.09
C ILE A 51 -4.96 -14.14 -4.00
N GLY A 52 -5.76 -13.09 -3.72
CA GLY A 52 -6.89 -13.17 -2.79
C GLY A 52 -7.90 -14.22 -3.25
N ARG A 53 -8.31 -14.18 -4.53
CA ARG A 53 -9.25 -15.15 -5.09
C ARG A 53 -8.71 -16.57 -5.07
N MET A 54 -7.45 -16.75 -5.51
CA MET A 54 -6.83 -18.08 -5.52
C MET A 54 -6.74 -18.68 -4.12
N LEU A 55 -6.37 -17.92 -3.13
CA LEU A 55 -6.24 -18.40 -1.76
C LEU A 55 -7.61 -18.64 -1.11
N LEU A 56 -8.58 -17.79 -1.35
CA LEU A 56 -9.95 -17.98 -0.89
C LEU A 56 -10.54 -19.31 -1.41
N ASP A 57 -10.35 -19.59 -2.70
CA ASP A 57 -10.81 -20.83 -3.33
C ASP A 57 -10.05 -22.07 -2.81
N ASN A 58 -8.92 -21.89 -2.13
CA ASN A 58 -8.14 -22.93 -1.47
C ASN A 58 -8.27 -22.94 0.06
N GLY A 59 -9.35 -22.36 0.60
CA GLY A 59 -9.72 -22.48 2.01
C GLY A 59 -9.08 -21.47 2.95
N TYR A 60 -8.36 -20.48 2.46
CA TYR A 60 -7.81 -19.39 3.29
C TYR A 60 -8.89 -18.38 3.68
N SER A 61 -8.81 -17.84 4.89
CA SER A 61 -9.40 -16.54 5.19
C SER A 61 -8.51 -15.44 4.63
N THR A 62 -9.08 -14.59 3.77
CA THR A 62 -8.33 -13.58 3.01
C THR A 62 -8.73 -12.17 3.44
N SER A 63 -7.75 -11.31 3.69
CA SER A 63 -8.01 -9.94 4.09
C SER A 63 -7.02 -8.94 3.49
N TRP A 64 -7.48 -7.70 3.38
CA TRP A 64 -6.68 -6.59 2.89
C TRP A 64 -6.84 -5.39 3.84
N PHE A 65 -5.71 -4.90 4.35
CA PHE A 65 -5.64 -3.73 5.23
C PHE A 65 -4.86 -2.60 4.55
N GLY A 66 -5.47 -1.41 4.52
CA GLY A 66 -4.83 -0.19 4.06
C GLY A 66 -5.11 0.20 2.62
N LYS A 67 -4.09 0.66 1.91
CA LYS A 67 -4.19 1.22 0.55
C LYS A 67 -4.53 0.16 -0.50
N ASN A 68 -5.58 0.41 -1.27
CA ASN A 68 -5.94 -0.37 -2.45
C ASN A 68 -5.28 0.18 -3.73
N HIS A 69 -5.74 1.30 -4.24
CA HIS A 69 -5.29 1.98 -5.46
C HIS A 69 -5.47 1.17 -6.76
N ASN A 70 -6.33 0.18 -6.75
CA ASN A 70 -6.70 -0.61 -7.95
C ASN A 70 -8.20 -0.58 -8.26
N THR A 71 -9.01 0.12 -7.45
CA THR A 71 -10.41 0.41 -7.77
C THR A 71 -10.46 1.62 -8.70
N PRO A 72 -11.02 1.52 -9.91
CA PRO A 72 -11.12 2.66 -10.82
C PRO A 72 -12.08 3.73 -10.29
N ALA A 73 -11.86 4.98 -10.68
CA ALA A 73 -12.60 6.14 -10.14
C ALA A 73 -14.13 6.01 -10.30
N PHE A 74 -14.62 5.47 -11.39
CA PHE A 74 -16.05 5.27 -11.63
C PHE A 74 -16.70 4.24 -10.69
N ALA A 75 -15.90 3.35 -10.08
CA ALA A 75 -16.34 2.31 -9.15
C ALA A 75 -16.01 2.64 -7.68
N ALA A 76 -15.36 3.77 -7.40
CA ALA A 76 -14.85 4.10 -6.06
C ALA A 76 -15.90 4.66 -5.09
N SER A 77 -17.17 4.50 -5.38
CA SER A 77 -18.27 4.98 -4.52
C SER A 77 -18.94 3.85 -3.74
N GLN A 78 -19.69 4.20 -2.69
CA GLN A 78 -20.46 3.26 -1.86
C GLN A 78 -21.60 2.54 -2.57
N VAL A 79 -21.92 2.95 -3.80
CA VAL A 79 -22.96 2.30 -4.62
C VAL A 79 -22.35 1.32 -5.64
N GLY A 80 -21.05 1.18 -5.67
CA GLY A 80 -20.32 0.29 -6.58
C GLY A 80 -20.24 0.80 -8.02
N PRO A 81 -19.97 -0.11 -8.98
CA PRO A 81 -19.89 -1.57 -8.83
C PRO A 81 -18.71 -2.03 -7.94
N PHE A 82 -18.87 -3.16 -7.25
CA PHE A 82 -17.87 -3.62 -6.25
C PHE A 82 -16.93 -4.72 -6.77
N ASP A 83 -17.04 -5.11 -8.03
CA ASP A 83 -16.19 -6.14 -8.65
C ASP A 83 -14.69 -5.78 -8.66
N GLN A 84 -14.37 -4.47 -8.70
CA GLN A 84 -13.00 -3.96 -8.64
C GLN A 84 -12.57 -3.53 -7.22
N TRP A 85 -13.39 -3.78 -6.22
CA TRP A 85 -13.03 -3.59 -4.82
C TRP A 85 -12.30 -4.83 -4.27
N PRO A 86 -11.57 -4.72 -3.15
CA PRO A 86 -10.93 -5.88 -2.54
C PRO A 86 -11.89 -7.06 -2.34
N SER A 87 -13.12 -6.81 -1.90
CA SER A 87 -14.16 -7.85 -1.74
C SER A 87 -14.52 -8.54 -3.04
N GLY A 88 -14.64 -7.81 -4.15
CA GLY A 88 -14.87 -8.37 -5.49
C GLY A 88 -13.66 -9.13 -6.05
N MET A 89 -12.47 -8.82 -5.54
CA MET A 89 -11.20 -9.44 -5.93
C MET A 89 -10.78 -10.62 -5.04
N GLY A 90 -11.69 -11.13 -4.19
CA GLY A 90 -11.45 -12.33 -3.39
C GLY A 90 -10.82 -12.09 -2.02
N PHE A 91 -10.93 -10.88 -1.47
CA PHE A 91 -10.58 -10.59 -0.09
C PHE A 91 -11.87 -10.49 0.74
N GLU A 92 -12.12 -11.45 1.61
CA GLU A 92 -13.33 -11.52 2.43
C GLU A 92 -13.48 -10.35 3.40
N TYR A 93 -12.37 -9.77 3.78
CA TYR A 93 -12.34 -8.62 4.67
C TYR A 93 -11.43 -7.52 4.12
N PHE A 94 -11.93 -6.31 4.17
CA PHE A 94 -11.20 -5.11 3.79
C PHE A 94 -11.37 -4.02 4.87
N TYR A 95 -10.25 -3.47 5.32
CA TYR A 95 -10.22 -2.28 6.17
C TYR A 95 -9.19 -1.32 5.61
N GLY A 96 -9.63 -0.23 4.96
CA GLY A 96 -8.71 0.63 4.27
C GLY A 96 -9.37 1.70 3.41
N PHE A 97 -8.60 2.19 2.45
CA PHE A 97 -9.05 3.23 1.51
C PHE A 97 -8.77 2.81 0.06
N VAL A 98 -9.62 3.25 -0.86
CA VAL A 98 -9.56 2.81 -2.27
C VAL A 98 -8.69 3.70 -3.15
N GLY A 99 -8.40 4.92 -2.73
CA GLY A 99 -7.59 5.89 -3.48
C GLY A 99 -6.08 5.66 -3.40
N GLY A 100 -5.33 6.58 -4.00
CA GLY A 100 -3.86 6.56 -4.05
C GLY A 100 -3.19 7.01 -2.75
N ASP A 101 -3.87 7.81 -1.96
CA ASP A 101 -3.43 8.31 -0.65
C ASP A 101 -4.62 8.50 0.28
N ALA A 102 -4.35 8.79 1.54
CA ALA A 102 -5.36 9.14 2.52
C ALA A 102 -4.77 9.99 3.65
N ASN A 103 -5.57 10.90 4.17
CA ASN A 103 -5.29 11.53 5.45
C ASN A 103 -5.18 10.45 6.54
N GLN A 104 -4.16 10.51 7.40
CA GLN A 104 -3.93 9.47 8.42
C GLN A 104 -4.71 9.73 9.72
N TRP A 105 -5.31 10.94 9.86
CA TRP A 105 -6.11 11.34 11.03
C TRP A 105 -7.60 11.25 10.75
N GLU A 106 -8.02 11.64 9.55
CA GLU A 106 -9.41 11.69 9.10
C GLU A 106 -9.52 11.12 7.67
N PRO A 107 -9.27 9.82 7.47
CA PRO A 107 -9.29 9.20 6.15
C PRO A 107 -10.71 8.99 5.63
N ASN A 108 -10.85 8.94 4.30
CA ASN A 108 -11.99 8.32 3.66
C ASN A 108 -11.84 6.80 3.76
N LEU A 109 -12.35 6.21 4.83
CA LEU A 109 -12.09 4.83 5.25
C LEU A 109 -13.30 3.93 5.02
N PHE A 110 -13.03 2.68 4.66
CA PHE A 110 -14.04 1.67 4.41
C PHE A 110 -13.77 0.40 5.23
N ARG A 111 -14.87 -0.23 5.67
CA ARG A 111 -14.88 -1.64 6.09
C ARG A 111 -15.69 -2.41 5.06
N ASN A 112 -15.04 -3.30 4.32
CA ASN A 112 -15.55 -3.91 3.11
C ASN A 112 -15.99 -2.83 2.11
N THR A 113 -17.29 -2.66 1.87
CA THR A 113 -17.84 -1.64 0.97
C THR A 113 -18.55 -0.50 1.70
N THR A 114 -18.58 -0.54 3.03
CA THR A 114 -19.23 0.45 3.87
C THR A 114 -18.24 1.49 4.37
N GLN A 115 -18.52 2.75 4.13
CA GLN A 115 -17.72 3.86 4.67
C GLN A 115 -17.88 3.96 6.19
N ILE A 116 -16.77 4.15 6.89
CA ILE A 116 -16.73 4.23 8.35
C ILE A 116 -15.91 5.43 8.82
N TYR A 117 -16.21 5.91 10.01
CA TYR A 117 -15.62 7.13 10.59
C TYR A 117 -15.15 6.89 12.03
N PRO A 118 -14.19 5.98 12.27
CA PRO A 118 -13.79 5.59 13.63
C PRO A 118 -13.07 6.70 14.41
N PHE A 119 -12.69 7.76 13.75
CA PHE A 119 -12.06 8.94 14.34
C PHE A 119 -13.08 9.97 14.88
N LEU A 120 -14.34 9.90 14.47
CA LEU A 120 -15.37 10.85 14.96
C LEU A 120 -15.57 10.73 16.47
N GLY A 121 -15.65 11.89 17.13
CA GLY A 121 -15.80 11.97 18.59
C GLY A 121 -14.51 11.73 19.39
N LYS A 122 -13.39 11.46 18.73
CA LYS A 122 -12.08 11.35 19.38
C LYS A 122 -11.37 12.72 19.40
N PRO A 123 -10.60 13.04 20.45
CA PRO A 123 -9.80 14.26 20.46
C PRO A 123 -8.81 14.30 19.27
N PRO A 124 -8.57 15.47 18.68
CA PRO A 124 -7.60 15.62 17.59
C PRO A 124 -6.23 15.03 17.93
N GLY A 125 -5.65 14.27 16.99
CA GLY A 125 -4.33 13.67 17.16
C GLY A 125 -4.26 12.41 18.06
N THR A 126 -5.40 11.91 18.56
CA THR A 126 -5.45 10.70 19.40
C THR A 126 -5.80 9.43 18.64
N TRP A 127 -6.32 9.55 17.45
CA TRP A 127 -6.56 8.44 16.52
C TRP A 127 -5.64 8.56 15.31
N ASN A 128 -5.10 7.48 14.83
CA ASN A 128 -4.27 7.44 13.63
C ASN A 128 -4.53 6.15 12.86
N LEU A 129 -4.66 6.26 11.53
CA LEU A 129 -5.00 5.14 10.66
C LEU A 129 -3.99 3.98 10.77
N VAL A 130 -2.70 4.27 10.87
CA VAL A 130 -1.65 3.23 10.94
C VAL A 130 -1.85 2.34 12.16
N THR A 131 -2.11 2.94 13.33
CA THR A 131 -2.38 2.20 14.58
C THR A 131 -3.71 1.45 14.48
N ALA A 132 -4.78 2.15 14.09
CA ALA A 132 -6.12 1.54 13.98
C ALA A 132 -6.16 0.37 13.00
N MET A 133 -5.39 0.44 11.93
CA MET A 133 -5.28 -0.64 10.95
C MET A 133 -4.53 -1.86 11.52
N ALA A 134 -3.52 -1.64 12.35
CA ALA A 134 -2.81 -2.73 13.02
C ALA A 134 -3.73 -3.42 14.04
N ASP A 135 -4.45 -2.63 14.83
CA ASP A 135 -5.40 -3.16 15.82
C ASP A 135 -6.53 -3.97 15.15
N ASP A 136 -7.09 -3.47 14.06
CA ASP A 136 -8.14 -4.17 13.29
C ASP A 136 -7.61 -5.46 12.65
N ALA A 137 -6.36 -5.48 12.18
CA ALA A 137 -5.72 -6.68 11.65
C ALA A 137 -5.48 -7.75 12.74
N ILE A 138 -5.04 -7.33 13.92
CA ILE A 138 -4.86 -8.21 15.08
C ILE A 138 -6.20 -8.79 15.54
N ASP A 139 -7.23 -7.95 15.61
CA ASP A 139 -8.59 -8.39 15.96
C ASP A 139 -9.11 -9.41 14.93
N TYR A 140 -8.94 -9.15 13.63
CA TYR A 140 -9.32 -10.09 12.57
C TYR A 140 -8.63 -11.46 12.73
N MET A 141 -7.32 -11.48 12.91
CA MET A 141 -6.56 -12.72 13.14
C MET A 141 -7.05 -13.45 14.39
N THR A 142 -7.27 -12.72 15.46
CA THR A 142 -7.73 -13.28 16.75
C THR A 142 -9.10 -13.94 16.59
N ARG A 143 -10.06 -13.28 15.93
CA ARG A 143 -11.40 -13.83 15.67
C ARG A 143 -11.35 -15.11 14.83
N ILE A 144 -10.54 -15.14 13.77
CA ILE A 144 -10.39 -16.34 12.95
C ILE A 144 -9.80 -17.48 13.78
N HIS A 145 -8.72 -17.23 14.51
CA HIS A 145 -8.04 -18.26 15.32
C HIS A 145 -8.93 -18.79 16.44
N GLN A 146 -9.74 -17.94 17.07
CA GLN A 146 -10.70 -18.37 18.11
C GLN A 146 -11.83 -19.22 17.53
N THR A 147 -12.23 -18.97 16.29
CA THR A 147 -13.33 -19.68 15.64
C THR A 147 -12.87 -21.00 15.01
N ASP A 148 -11.75 -20.97 14.31
CA ASP A 148 -11.12 -22.13 13.69
C ASP A 148 -9.59 -21.97 13.69
N PRO A 149 -8.90 -22.53 14.70
CA PRO A 149 -7.44 -22.44 14.81
C PRO A 149 -6.68 -23.08 13.65
N SER A 150 -7.33 -23.97 12.90
CA SER A 150 -6.71 -24.67 11.76
C SER A 150 -6.83 -23.91 10.44
N LYS A 151 -7.71 -22.91 10.37
CA LYS A 151 -7.96 -22.17 9.13
C LYS A 151 -6.75 -21.28 8.77
N PRO A 152 -6.13 -21.48 7.60
CA PRO A 152 -5.02 -20.63 7.20
C PRO A 152 -5.49 -19.20 6.89
N ILE A 153 -4.65 -18.23 7.21
CA ILE A 153 -4.95 -16.80 7.05
C ILE A 153 -3.98 -16.17 6.05
N PHE A 154 -4.50 -15.41 5.11
CA PHE A 154 -3.73 -14.56 4.22
C PHE A 154 -4.07 -13.08 4.44
N ILE A 155 -3.09 -12.29 4.78
CA ILE A 155 -3.24 -10.85 5.03
C ILE A 155 -2.38 -10.06 4.04
N LYS A 156 -3.02 -9.20 3.25
CA LYS A 156 -2.36 -8.13 2.52
C LYS A 156 -2.35 -6.87 3.39
N TYR A 157 -1.27 -6.66 4.13
CA TYR A 157 -1.08 -5.49 4.98
C TYR A 157 -0.31 -4.40 4.21
N ALA A 158 -0.99 -3.32 3.85
CA ALA A 158 -0.50 -2.31 2.91
C ALA A 158 -0.75 -0.88 3.44
N PRO A 159 0.00 -0.42 4.47
CA PRO A 159 -0.17 0.92 5.01
C PRO A 159 0.03 2.00 3.95
N GLY A 160 -0.72 3.10 4.07
CA GLY A 160 -0.55 4.28 3.23
C GLY A 160 0.73 5.07 3.56
N ALA A 161 1.16 5.08 4.81
CA ALA A 161 2.44 5.61 5.22
C ALA A 161 3.59 4.76 4.58
N THR A 162 4.63 5.32 4.07
CA THR A 162 5.12 6.71 4.19
C THR A 162 4.78 7.64 3.01
N HIS A 163 3.74 7.34 2.23
CA HIS A 163 3.25 8.21 1.16
C HIS A 163 2.72 9.54 1.73
N ALA A 164 2.76 10.61 0.95
CA ALA A 164 2.07 11.86 1.32
C ALA A 164 0.55 11.61 1.46
N PRO A 165 -0.14 12.36 2.33
CA PRO A 165 0.37 13.33 3.28
C PRO A 165 1.17 12.67 4.41
N HIS A 166 2.25 13.31 4.83
CA HIS A 166 3.11 12.79 5.89
C HIS A 166 2.53 13.16 7.27
N HIS A 167 1.75 12.26 7.87
CA HIS A 167 1.04 12.47 9.12
C HIS A 167 1.50 11.49 10.23
N PRO A 168 2.78 11.54 10.64
CA PRO A 168 3.26 10.75 11.76
C PRO A 168 2.69 11.25 13.09
N THR A 169 2.62 10.40 14.10
CA THR A 169 2.29 10.84 15.44
C THR A 169 3.45 11.64 16.05
N LYS A 170 3.13 12.56 16.98
CA LYS A 170 4.15 13.37 17.65
C LYS A 170 5.22 12.52 18.33
N GLU A 171 4.82 11.42 18.95
CA GLU A 171 5.74 10.46 19.58
C GLU A 171 6.84 9.99 18.62
N TRP A 172 6.47 9.58 17.40
CA TRP A 172 7.44 9.12 16.40
C TRP A 172 8.31 10.25 15.87
N VAL A 173 7.73 11.45 15.69
CA VAL A 173 8.52 12.64 15.30
C VAL A 173 9.59 12.92 16.33
N ASP A 174 9.21 13.00 17.61
CA ASP A 174 10.15 13.31 18.71
C ASP A 174 11.23 12.24 18.83
N LYS A 175 10.84 10.96 18.78
CA LYS A 175 11.77 9.82 18.87
C LYS A 175 12.82 9.84 17.75
N ILE A 176 12.39 10.00 16.50
CA ILE A 176 13.33 10.00 15.35
C ILE A 176 14.18 11.26 15.33
N SER A 177 13.60 12.42 15.66
CA SER A 177 14.37 13.68 15.74
C SER A 177 15.47 13.61 16.81
N ALA A 178 15.21 13.00 17.96
CA ALA A 178 16.21 12.81 19.01
C ALA A 178 17.39 11.93 18.58
N MET A 179 17.21 11.05 17.58
CA MET A 179 18.29 10.20 17.05
C MET A 179 19.27 10.94 16.14
N LYS A 180 18.94 12.14 15.69
CA LYS A 180 19.80 13.00 14.83
C LYS A 180 20.34 12.32 13.56
N LEU A 181 19.58 11.37 13.02
CA LEU A 181 20.00 10.54 11.88
C LEU A 181 20.18 11.35 10.58
N PHE A 182 19.52 12.48 10.48
CA PHE A 182 19.43 13.29 9.25
C PHE A 182 20.11 14.66 9.37
N ASP A 183 20.74 14.97 10.50
CA ASP A 183 21.36 16.28 10.78
C ASP A 183 22.52 16.60 9.81
N GLY A 184 23.14 15.60 9.21
CA GLY A 184 24.16 15.76 8.18
C GLY A 184 23.62 16.12 6.80
N GLY A 185 22.31 16.19 6.64
CA GLY A 185 21.63 16.48 5.37
C GLY A 185 21.57 15.31 4.40
N TYR A 186 20.84 15.53 3.30
CA TYR A 186 20.53 14.49 2.32
C TYR A 186 21.78 13.92 1.62
N GLU A 187 22.74 14.75 1.25
CA GLU A 187 23.96 14.28 0.54
C GLU A 187 24.76 13.31 1.42
N LYS A 188 24.93 13.63 2.70
CA LYS A 188 25.63 12.76 3.64
C LYS A 188 24.90 11.45 3.89
N LEU A 189 23.57 11.53 4.03
CA LEU A 189 22.72 10.33 4.15
C LEU A 189 22.83 9.43 2.91
N ARG A 190 22.80 10.03 1.71
CA ARG A 190 22.93 9.32 0.43
C ARG A 190 24.27 8.58 0.32
N GLU A 191 25.37 9.22 0.71
CA GLU A 191 26.69 8.58 0.76
C GLU A 191 26.72 7.39 1.74
N THR A 192 26.15 7.59 2.93
CA THR A 192 26.05 6.54 3.97
C THR A 192 25.23 5.36 3.49
N ILE A 193 24.08 5.60 2.87
CA ILE A 193 23.23 4.55 2.29
C ILE A 193 23.99 3.77 1.22
N PHE A 194 24.67 4.46 0.31
CA PHE A 194 25.44 3.80 -0.76
C PHE A 194 26.58 2.95 -0.22
N ALA A 195 27.31 3.43 0.78
CA ALA A 195 28.37 2.68 1.43
C ALA A 195 27.81 1.39 2.09
N ASN A 196 26.66 1.49 2.75
CA ASN A 196 25.97 0.34 3.35
C ASN A 196 25.48 -0.66 2.28
N GLN A 197 24.91 -0.19 1.18
CA GLN A 197 24.48 -1.03 0.07
C GLN A 197 25.64 -1.82 -0.55
N ARG A 198 26.83 -1.18 -0.69
CA ARG A 198 28.04 -1.85 -1.15
C ARG A 198 28.51 -2.91 -0.15
N LYS A 199 28.54 -2.59 1.14
CA LYS A 199 28.90 -3.53 2.22
C LYS A 199 28.01 -4.74 2.27
N LEU A 200 26.68 -4.55 2.06
CA LEU A 200 25.70 -5.62 2.03
C LEU A 200 25.62 -6.38 0.70
N GLY A 201 26.40 -5.99 -0.31
CA GLY A 201 26.37 -6.63 -1.64
C GLY A 201 25.09 -6.39 -2.42
N LEU A 202 24.32 -5.33 -2.10
CA LEU A 202 23.08 -4.97 -2.79
C LEU A 202 23.32 -4.28 -4.13
N VAL A 203 24.48 -3.65 -4.29
CA VAL A 203 24.93 -3.04 -5.54
C VAL A 203 26.24 -3.67 -6.01
N PRO A 204 26.55 -3.66 -7.32
CA PRO A 204 27.85 -4.14 -7.85
C PRO A 204 29.04 -3.47 -7.13
N LYS A 205 30.15 -4.18 -7.01
CA LYS A 205 31.36 -3.67 -6.34
C LYS A 205 31.94 -2.44 -7.02
N ASP A 206 31.80 -2.35 -8.34
CA ASP A 206 32.26 -1.26 -9.21
C ASP A 206 31.22 -0.14 -9.37
N ALA A 207 30.04 -0.28 -8.77
CA ALA A 207 29.02 0.76 -8.82
C ALA A 207 29.56 2.09 -8.26
N LYS A 208 29.23 3.16 -8.96
CA LYS A 208 29.55 4.54 -8.55
C LYS A 208 28.27 5.27 -8.19
N LEU A 209 28.33 6.08 -7.15
CA LEU A 209 27.23 6.95 -6.80
C LEU A 209 27.03 7.97 -7.93
N THR A 210 25.82 8.03 -8.47
CA THR A 210 25.49 8.98 -9.56
C THR A 210 25.75 10.42 -9.10
N PRO A 211 26.44 11.26 -9.89
CA PRO A 211 26.59 12.66 -9.55
C PRO A 211 25.23 13.36 -9.49
N TRP A 212 25.16 14.43 -8.73
CA TRP A 212 23.94 15.24 -8.64
C TRP A 212 23.64 15.87 -10.03
N PRO A 213 22.42 15.75 -10.56
CA PRO A 213 22.09 16.36 -11.86
C PRO A 213 22.18 17.88 -11.80
N ASN A 214 22.82 18.48 -12.79
CA ASN A 214 22.95 19.96 -12.88
C ASN A 214 21.59 20.67 -13.07
N SER A 215 20.58 19.95 -13.55
CA SER A 215 19.22 20.44 -13.79
C SER A 215 18.32 20.45 -12.56
N VAL A 216 18.79 19.92 -11.43
CA VAL A 216 18.01 19.81 -10.19
C VAL A 216 18.67 20.68 -9.13
N LEU A 217 17.90 21.56 -8.50
CA LEU A 217 18.37 22.33 -7.35
C LEU A 217 18.78 21.36 -6.23
N LYS A 218 19.95 21.56 -5.68
CA LYS A 218 20.37 20.84 -4.49
C LYS A 218 19.47 21.22 -3.33
N PRO A 219 19.00 20.27 -2.52
CA PRO A 219 18.20 20.56 -1.34
C PRO A 219 18.99 21.32 -0.28
#